data_6cedbba1a9550ac0d4631756895ee221
#
_entry.id   6cedbba1a9550ac0d4631756895ee221
#
_cell.length_a   1.000
_cell.length_b   1.000
_cell.length_c   1.000
_cell.angle_alpha   90.00
_cell.angle_beta   90.00
_cell.angle_gamma   90.00
#
_symmetry.space_group_name_H-M   'P 1'
#
loop_
_entity.id
_entity.type
_entity.pdbx_description
1 polymer ?
#
loop_
_entity_poly.entity_id
_entity_poly.type
_entity_poly.pdbx_seq_one_letter_code
_entity_poly.pdbx_strand_id
1 'polypeptide(L)'
;MRRLKILIWHIHGSYLNTLARVDHDWYLPVKPGRPEGYGGRGSTFDLPDYVREVPAGCVRDLDLDLVIYQTPKNYFEDQFEILGAKQRLLPKIYLEHNTPKPNAVETRHLIDDPNVLLVHVTHYNQLMWDNGRTPTVVVEHSVAIDPAIRYRGYLERGITVVNGMQKRARIAGYDLFLQAQQTIPLDAVGMQTEEFGGLGDIPYRDLHRRVADYRFLFSPIRYTSLPLAVIEAMTIGMPVVALATTELPTVIEHGKTGYVSCNISELVGHMRRLLADQEEASRLGAQARSVARERFGLTRFIRDWNAAFALVMQSS
;
A
#
# COMPACT_ATOMS: atom_id res chain seq x y z
N MET A 1 -8.91 2.80 -24.36
CA MET A 1 -8.44 4.18 -24.12
C MET A 1 -7.12 4.34 -24.85
N ARG A 2 -6.79 5.53 -25.43
CA ARG A 2 -5.44 5.78 -25.94
C ARG A 2 -4.43 5.73 -24.81
N ARG A 3 -3.18 5.45 -25.11
CA ARG A 3 -2.09 5.49 -24.14
C ARG A 3 -1.86 6.94 -23.68
N LEU A 4 -1.90 7.18 -22.38
CA LEU A 4 -1.70 8.50 -21.78
C LEU A 4 -0.24 8.69 -21.39
N LYS A 5 0.23 9.94 -21.43
CA LYS A 5 1.54 10.38 -20.94
C LYS A 5 1.37 10.99 -19.56
N ILE A 6 1.77 10.26 -18.51
CA ILE A 6 1.48 10.57 -17.12
C ILE A 6 2.75 10.90 -16.35
N LEU A 7 2.80 12.05 -15.70
CA LEU A 7 3.84 12.37 -14.73
C LEU A 7 3.42 11.94 -13.33
N ILE A 8 4.32 11.27 -12.61
CA ILE A 8 4.15 10.88 -11.21
C ILE A 8 5.50 10.90 -10.48
N TRP A 9 5.53 11.32 -9.21
CA TRP A 9 6.73 11.22 -8.37
C TRP A 9 6.86 9.84 -7.73
N HIS A 10 8.08 9.36 -7.54
CA HIS A 10 8.33 8.09 -6.86
C HIS A 10 8.26 8.28 -5.34
N ILE A 11 7.09 8.08 -4.74
CA ILE A 11 6.87 8.20 -3.28
C ILE A 11 6.70 6.82 -2.64
N HIS A 12 5.74 6.03 -3.08
CA HIS A 12 5.43 4.71 -2.53
C HIS A 12 5.80 3.61 -3.51
N GLY A 13 7.02 3.08 -3.40
CA GLY A 13 7.61 2.17 -4.39
C GLY A 13 6.77 0.92 -4.66
N SER A 14 6.25 0.24 -3.64
CA SER A 14 5.39 -0.95 -3.80
C SER A 14 4.09 -0.63 -4.54
N TYR A 15 3.47 0.53 -4.25
CA TYR A 15 2.28 0.98 -4.96
C TYR A 15 2.61 1.35 -6.40
N LEU A 16 3.69 2.11 -6.62
CA LEU A 16 4.15 2.51 -7.95
C LEU A 16 4.45 1.27 -8.82
N ASN A 17 5.09 0.24 -8.25
CA ASN A 17 5.35 -1.03 -8.96
C ASN A 17 4.05 -1.66 -9.49
N THR A 18 2.96 -1.57 -8.73
CA THR A 18 1.66 -2.09 -9.16
C THR A 18 0.96 -1.14 -10.13
N LEU A 19 0.95 0.17 -9.84
CA LEU A 19 0.34 1.19 -10.70
C LEU A 19 0.98 1.23 -12.08
N ALA A 20 2.29 1.07 -12.16
CA ALA A 20 3.03 1.01 -13.40
C ALA A 20 2.65 -0.18 -14.32
N ARG A 21 1.85 -1.14 -13.84
CA ARG A 21 1.28 -2.22 -14.69
C ARG A 21 0.07 -1.77 -15.50
N VAL A 22 -0.48 -0.59 -15.22
CA VAL A 22 -1.45 0.05 -16.11
C VAL A 22 -0.71 0.58 -17.32
N ASP A 23 -1.07 0.10 -18.52
CA ASP A 23 -0.30 0.32 -19.77
C ASP A 23 -0.44 1.75 -20.30
N HIS A 24 0.34 2.67 -19.69
CA HIS A 24 0.49 4.07 -20.07
C HIS A 24 1.97 4.45 -20.13
N ASP A 25 2.32 5.60 -20.72
CA ASP A 25 3.66 6.15 -20.70
C ASP A 25 3.87 6.93 -19.39
N TRP A 26 4.63 6.34 -18.48
CA TRP A 26 4.91 6.91 -17.16
C TRP A 26 6.22 7.69 -17.16
N TYR A 27 6.20 8.90 -16.62
CA TYR A 27 7.37 9.74 -16.47
C TYR A 27 7.65 10.00 -14.99
N LEU A 28 8.85 9.61 -14.55
CA LEU A 28 9.33 9.77 -13.18
C LEU A 28 10.41 10.86 -13.15
N PRO A 29 10.19 12.00 -12.50
CA PRO A 29 11.19 13.04 -12.41
C PRO A 29 12.38 12.59 -11.56
N VAL A 30 13.59 12.97 -11.98
CA VAL A 30 14.83 12.70 -11.24
C VAL A 30 15.62 13.99 -11.02
N LYS A 31 16.28 14.08 -9.86
CA LYS A 31 17.24 15.14 -9.51
C LYS A 31 18.60 14.55 -9.13
N PRO A 32 19.70 15.29 -9.24
CA PRO A 32 20.99 14.88 -8.67
C PRO A 32 20.84 14.51 -7.19
N GLY A 33 21.51 13.47 -6.76
CA GLY A 33 21.39 12.95 -5.39
C GLY A 33 20.08 12.21 -5.08
N ARG A 34 19.16 12.12 -6.02
CA ARG A 34 17.88 11.36 -5.92
C ARG A 34 17.13 11.60 -4.60
N PRO A 35 16.83 12.86 -4.21
CA PRO A 35 16.09 13.14 -2.99
C PRO A 35 14.67 12.54 -3.05
N GLU A 36 13.96 12.54 -1.92
CA GLU A 36 12.60 12.02 -1.81
C GLU A 36 11.68 12.56 -2.91
N GLY A 37 10.95 11.67 -3.57
CA GLY A 37 10.10 11.96 -4.73
C GLY A 37 10.83 11.98 -6.08
N TYR A 38 12.16 12.13 -6.08
CA TYR A 38 12.98 12.22 -7.30
C TYR A 38 13.91 11.01 -7.48
N GLY A 39 13.56 9.87 -6.89
CA GLY A 39 14.31 8.62 -6.99
C GLY A 39 14.26 7.93 -8.35
N GLY A 40 13.38 8.39 -9.25
CA GLY A 40 13.17 7.75 -10.55
C GLY A 40 12.67 6.32 -10.43
N ARG A 41 13.20 5.40 -11.23
CA ARG A 41 12.81 3.98 -11.20
C ARG A 41 13.25 3.26 -9.91
N GLY A 42 14.32 3.76 -9.27
CA GLY A 42 14.95 3.05 -8.16
C GLY A 42 15.56 1.70 -8.59
N SER A 43 15.95 0.87 -7.61
CA SER A 43 16.53 -0.46 -7.85
C SER A 43 15.76 -1.59 -7.17
N THR A 44 14.70 -1.27 -6.42
CA THR A 44 13.94 -2.24 -5.63
C THR A 44 12.97 -3.05 -6.46
N PHE A 45 12.40 -2.44 -7.52
CA PHE A 45 11.36 -3.03 -8.35
C PHE A 45 11.77 -3.05 -9.83
N ASP A 46 11.38 -4.13 -10.51
CA ASP A 46 11.55 -4.25 -11.96
C ASP A 46 10.35 -3.59 -12.67
N LEU A 47 10.48 -2.29 -12.92
CA LEU A 47 9.45 -1.51 -13.59
C LEU A 47 9.51 -1.72 -15.11
N PRO A 48 8.35 -1.74 -15.82
CA PRO A 48 8.29 -1.85 -17.28
C PRO A 48 9.08 -0.75 -18.01
N ASP A 49 9.48 -1.01 -19.26
CA ASP A 49 10.30 -0.08 -20.07
C ASP A 49 9.57 1.22 -20.42
N TYR A 50 8.24 1.20 -20.44
CA TYR A 50 7.43 2.41 -20.65
C TYR A 50 7.35 3.32 -19.42
N VAL A 51 7.99 2.95 -18.30
CA VAL A 51 8.24 3.82 -17.15
C VAL A 51 9.61 4.47 -17.33
N ARG A 52 9.64 5.76 -17.61
CA ARG A 52 10.86 6.48 -18.01
C ARG A 52 11.28 7.48 -16.96
N GLU A 53 12.56 7.55 -16.69
CA GLU A 53 13.15 8.65 -15.92
C GLU A 53 13.32 9.89 -16.77
N VAL A 54 13.04 11.06 -16.19
CA VAL A 54 13.21 12.35 -16.84
C VAL A 54 13.90 13.32 -15.88
N PRO A 55 14.99 13.99 -16.29
CA PRO A 55 15.57 15.07 -15.48
C PRO A 55 14.51 16.11 -15.15
N ALA A 56 14.43 16.53 -13.88
CA ALA A 56 13.39 17.46 -13.42
C ALA A 56 13.35 18.76 -14.24
N GLY A 57 14.51 19.26 -14.68
CA GLY A 57 14.59 20.45 -15.54
C GLY A 57 14.02 20.29 -16.95
N CYS A 58 13.89 19.03 -17.45
CA CYS A 58 13.35 18.71 -18.78
C CYS A 58 11.85 18.35 -18.74
N VAL A 59 11.24 18.24 -17.56
CA VAL A 59 9.81 17.88 -17.44
C VAL A 59 8.91 18.88 -18.15
N ARG A 60 9.26 20.17 -18.09
CA ARG A 60 8.50 21.26 -18.75
C ARG A 60 8.43 21.15 -20.28
N ASP A 61 9.33 20.37 -20.88
CA ASP A 61 9.40 20.18 -22.34
C ASP A 61 8.59 18.95 -22.81
N LEU A 62 8.05 18.19 -21.86
CA LEU A 62 7.23 17.02 -22.17
C LEU A 62 5.81 17.42 -22.58
N ASP A 63 5.29 16.72 -23.57
CA ASP A 63 3.88 16.74 -23.94
C ASP A 63 3.14 15.73 -23.05
N LEU A 64 2.67 16.18 -21.87
CA LEU A 64 1.96 15.37 -20.89
C LEU A 64 0.44 15.48 -21.08
N ASP A 65 -0.27 14.42 -20.66
CA ASP A 65 -1.74 14.37 -20.63
C ASP A 65 -2.30 14.55 -19.21
N LEU A 66 -1.56 14.11 -18.19
CA LEU A 66 -2.03 14.01 -16.81
C LEU A 66 -0.87 14.12 -15.81
N VAL A 67 -1.17 14.67 -14.63
CA VAL A 67 -0.22 14.71 -13.50
C VAL A 67 -0.84 14.03 -12.27
N ILE A 68 -0.09 13.12 -11.62
CA ILE A 68 -0.49 12.48 -10.36
C ILE A 68 0.40 12.96 -9.23
N TYR A 69 -0.22 13.56 -8.23
CA TYR A 69 0.39 13.99 -6.98
C TYR A 69 0.16 12.96 -5.88
N GLN A 70 1.09 12.81 -4.93
CA GLN A 70 0.99 11.83 -3.84
C GLN A 70 1.35 12.43 -2.47
N THR A 71 1.89 13.65 -2.45
CA THR A 71 2.26 14.35 -1.22
C THR A 71 1.91 15.83 -1.31
N PRO A 72 1.71 16.52 -0.17
CA PRO A 72 1.54 17.96 -0.14
C PRO A 72 2.68 18.69 -0.86
N LYS A 73 3.92 18.23 -0.68
CA LYS A 73 5.09 18.80 -1.33
C LYS A 73 4.98 18.74 -2.86
N ASN A 74 4.56 17.62 -3.43
CA ASN A 74 4.38 17.51 -4.88
C ASN A 74 3.36 18.54 -5.40
N TYR A 75 2.26 18.74 -4.65
CA TYR A 75 1.16 19.61 -5.07
C TYR A 75 1.43 21.09 -4.78
N PHE A 76 1.97 21.44 -3.62
CA PHE A 76 2.14 22.84 -3.22
C PHE A 76 3.50 23.45 -3.59
N GLU A 77 4.51 22.62 -3.90
CA GLU A 77 5.88 23.08 -4.17
C GLU A 77 6.42 22.56 -5.49
N ASP A 78 6.63 21.24 -5.61
CA ASP A 78 7.36 20.64 -6.72
C ASP A 78 6.76 20.94 -8.10
N GLN A 79 5.42 21.02 -8.21
CA GLN A 79 4.78 21.36 -9.49
C GLN A 79 5.19 22.73 -10.01
N PHE A 80 5.44 23.69 -9.14
CA PHE A 80 5.85 25.06 -9.56
C PHE A 80 7.31 25.11 -9.97
N GLU A 81 8.12 24.19 -9.47
CA GLU A 81 9.52 24.07 -9.84
C GLU A 81 9.70 23.38 -11.20
N ILE A 82 8.99 22.26 -11.46
CA ILE A 82 9.31 21.41 -12.62
C ILE A 82 8.29 21.47 -13.76
N LEU A 83 7.03 21.90 -13.51
CA LEU A 83 6.00 22.00 -14.54
C LEU A 83 5.93 23.39 -15.17
N GLY A 84 5.74 23.44 -16.50
CA GLY A 84 5.39 24.66 -17.22
C GLY A 84 3.95 25.12 -16.93
N ALA A 85 3.63 26.38 -17.27
CA ALA A 85 2.31 26.97 -17.01
C ALA A 85 1.16 26.15 -17.63
N LYS A 86 1.34 25.66 -18.86
CA LYS A 86 0.34 24.82 -19.55
C LYS A 86 0.16 23.47 -18.85
N GLN A 87 1.24 22.84 -18.40
CA GLN A 87 1.19 21.54 -17.72
C GLN A 87 0.48 21.62 -16.36
N ARG A 88 0.57 22.77 -15.66
CA ARG A 88 -0.19 22.98 -14.41
C ARG A 88 -1.71 23.13 -14.62
N LEU A 89 -2.17 23.26 -15.85
CA LEU A 89 -3.59 23.27 -16.22
C LEU A 89 -4.11 21.90 -16.68
N LEU A 90 -3.23 20.91 -16.83
CA LEU A 90 -3.62 19.55 -17.21
C LEU A 90 -4.54 18.91 -16.16
N PRO A 91 -5.31 17.88 -16.55
CA PRO A 91 -6.01 16.99 -15.62
C PRO A 91 -5.12 16.56 -14.46
N LYS A 92 -5.66 16.54 -13.24
CA LYS A 92 -4.91 16.27 -12.01
C LYS A 92 -5.58 15.18 -11.19
N ILE A 93 -4.76 14.24 -10.72
CA ILE A 93 -5.14 13.30 -9.69
C ILE A 93 -4.28 13.57 -8.45
N TYR A 94 -4.90 13.60 -7.27
CA TYR A 94 -4.18 13.46 -6.02
C TYR A 94 -4.47 12.07 -5.44
N LEU A 95 -3.43 11.26 -5.29
CA LEU A 95 -3.53 9.90 -4.77
C LEU A 95 -3.22 9.91 -3.27
N GLU A 96 -4.25 9.68 -2.44
CA GLU A 96 -4.14 9.69 -0.98
C GLU A 96 -3.99 8.29 -0.42
N HIS A 97 -2.81 8.02 0.13
CA HIS A 97 -2.46 6.75 0.74
C HIS A 97 -2.76 6.67 2.24
N ASN A 98 -2.86 7.83 2.89
CA ASN A 98 -2.86 7.92 4.34
C ASN A 98 -4.26 8.11 4.92
N THR A 99 -4.43 7.63 6.14
CA THR A 99 -5.56 8.02 7.00
C THR A 99 -5.41 9.46 7.47
N PRO A 100 -6.53 10.17 7.79
CA PRO A 100 -6.49 11.54 8.29
C PRO A 100 -5.62 11.69 9.54
N LYS A 101 -4.85 12.78 9.61
CA LYS A 101 -4.03 13.16 10.76
C LYS A 101 -4.04 14.68 10.89
N PRO A 102 -4.00 15.22 12.10
CA PRO A 102 -3.83 14.59 13.42
C PRO A 102 -5.11 13.96 13.98
N ASN A 103 -6.32 14.39 13.53
CA ASN A 103 -7.59 13.88 14.00
C ASN A 103 -8.22 12.94 12.97
N ALA A 104 -8.68 11.77 13.40
CA ALA A 104 -9.22 10.74 12.53
C ALA A 104 -10.54 11.12 11.84
N VAL A 105 -11.31 12.07 12.39
CA VAL A 105 -12.67 12.39 11.94
C VAL A 105 -12.80 13.83 11.44
N GLU A 106 -12.08 14.77 12.07
CA GLU A 106 -12.23 16.21 11.84
C GLU A 106 -11.17 16.80 10.90
N THR A 107 -10.24 15.96 10.41
CA THR A 107 -9.17 16.45 9.53
C THR A 107 -9.69 16.66 8.11
N ARG A 108 -9.67 17.93 7.69
CA ARG A 108 -9.95 18.29 6.30
C ARG A 108 -8.75 17.95 5.42
N HIS A 109 -9.01 17.39 4.25
CA HIS A 109 -7.98 17.12 3.26
C HIS A 109 -7.35 18.43 2.76
N LEU A 110 -6.03 18.39 2.52
CA LEU A 110 -5.28 19.57 2.09
C LEU A 110 -5.68 20.06 0.69
N ILE A 111 -6.19 19.16 -0.13
CA ILE A 111 -6.71 19.48 -1.46
C ILE A 111 -8.20 19.78 -1.34
N ASP A 112 -8.59 21.03 -1.59
CA ASP A 112 -9.96 21.51 -1.67
C ASP A 112 -10.18 22.20 -3.03
N ASP A 113 -10.02 21.42 -4.11
CA ASP A 113 -10.06 21.89 -5.49
C ASP A 113 -11.00 21.01 -6.34
N PRO A 114 -12.13 21.56 -6.87
CA PRO A 114 -13.06 20.77 -7.68
C PRO A 114 -12.47 20.31 -9.03
N ASN A 115 -11.30 20.83 -9.44
CA ASN A 115 -10.60 20.44 -10.67
C ASN A 115 -9.55 19.34 -10.45
N VAL A 116 -9.46 18.80 -9.24
CA VAL A 116 -8.58 17.67 -8.90
C VAL A 116 -9.43 16.45 -8.59
N LEU A 117 -9.12 15.30 -9.15
CA LEU A 117 -9.71 14.03 -8.71
C LEU A 117 -8.90 13.47 -7.54
N LEU A 118 -9.51 13.35 -6.37
CA LEU A 118 -8.90 12.74 -5.19
C LEU A 118 -9.18 11.23 -5.22
N VAL A 119 -8.12 10.44 -5.40
CA VAL A 119 -8.20 8.98 -5.41
C VAL A 119 -7.78 8.45 -4.05
N HIS A 120 -8.71 7.85 -3.32
CA HIS A 120 -8.42 7.13 -2.08
C HIS A 120 -8.12 5.67 -2.35
N VAL A 121 -7.22 5.08 -1.56
CA VAL A 121 -6.82 3.67 -1.69
C VAL A 121 -7.71 2.71 -0.90
N THR A 122 -8.62 3.22 -0.06
CA THR A 122 -9.62 2.45 0.68
C THR A 122 -10.90 3.23 0.87
N HIS A 123 -12.03 2.52 1.07
CA HIS A 123 -13.30 3.14 1.44
C HIS A 123 -13.25 3.79 2.82
N TYR A 124 -12.47 3.21 3.74
CA TYR A 124 -12.23 3.82 5.06
C TYR A 124 -11.59 5.22 4.91
N ASN A 125 -10.56 5.39 4.09
CA ASN A 125 -9.94 6.70 3.88
C ASN A 125 -10.94 7.71 3.30
N GLN A 126 -11.68 7.32 2.27
CA GLN A 126 -12.70 8.19 1.66
C GLN A 126 -13.76 8.65 2.68
N LEU A 127 -14.19 7.74 3.57
CA LEU A 127 -15.18 8.03 4.61
C LEU A 127 -14.63 8.98 5.68
N MET A 128 -13.35 8.82 6.06
CA MET A 128 -12.78 9.49 7.23
C MET A 128 -12.20 10.87 6.94
N TRP A 129 -11.75 11.12 5.70
CA TRP A 129 -11.31 12.45 5.31
C TRP A 129 -12.51 13.39 5.09
N ASP A 130 -12.44 14.62 5.62
CA ASP A 130 -13.28 15.72 5.10
C ASP A 130 -12.70 16.15 3.75
N ASN A 131 -13.27 15.64 2.68
CA ASN A 131 -12.78 15.85 1.31
C ASN A 131 -13.15 17.23 0.73
N GLY A 132 -13.87 18.07 1.48
CA GLY A 132 -14.29 19.40 1.03
C GLY A 132 -15.06 19.36 -0.29
N ARG A 133 -14.62 20.16 -1.26
CA ARG A 133 -15.23 20.25 -2.60
C ARG A 133 -14.60 19.33 -3.64
N THR A 134 -13.52 18.63 -3.27
CA THR A 134 -12.75 17.81 -4.20
C THR A 134 -13.52 16.52 -4.54
N PRO A 135 -13.81 16.24 -5.82
CA PRO A 135 -14.44 14.99 -6.21
C PRO A 135 -13.55 13.80 -5.87
N THR A 136 -14.17 12.73 -5.37
CA THR A 136 -13.44 11.55 -4.87
C THR A 136 -13.85 10.26 -5.55
N VAL A 137 -12.89 9.34 -5.70
CA VAL A 137 -13.14 7.94 -6.06
C VAL A 137 -12.27 7.04 -5.19
N VAL A 138 -12.64 5.76 -5.09
CA VAL A 138 -11.80 4.74 -4.46
C VAL A 138 -11.24 3.82 -5.52
N VAL A 139 -9.91 3.66 -5.52
CA VAL A 139 -9.23 2.60 -6.26
C VAL A 139 -8.50 1.75 -5.24
N GLU A 140 -9.13 0.65 -4.83
CA GLU A 140 -8.54 -0.24 -3.83
C GLU A 140 -7.18 -0.78 -4.29
N HIS A 141 -6.32 -1.07 -3.32
CA HIS A 141 -4.98 -1.63 -3.56
C HIS A 141 -4.98 -2.86 -4.47
N SER A 142 -3.83 -3.12 -5.05
CA SER A 142 -3.41 -4.39 -5.61
C SER A 142 -1.93 -4.59 -5.32
N VAL A 143 -1.45 -5.82 -5.44
CA VAL A 143 -0.05 -6.17 -5.24
C VAL A 143 0.46 -7.02 -6.40
N ALA A 144 1.70 -6.73 -6.84
CA ALA A 144 2.35 -7.46 -7.91
C ALA A 144 3.31 -8.49 -7.30
N ILE A 145 2.82 -9.68 -7.01
CA ILE A 145 3.58 -10.80 -6.44
C ILE A 145 3.77 -11.88 -7.51
N ASP A 146 4.97 -12.49 -7.54
CA ASP A 146 5.24 -13.67 -8.36
C ASP A 146 4.17 -14.76 -8.11
N PRO A 147 3.37 -15.10 -9.14
CA PRO A 147 2.29 -16.06 -8.98
C PRO A 147 2.76 -17.49 -8.62
N ALA A 148 4.05 -17.77 -8.70
CA ALA A 148 4.62 -19.05 -8.27
C ALA A 148 4.79 -19.15 -6.75
N ILE A 149 4.84 -18.02 -6.03
CA ILE A 149 4.97 -18.01 -4.57
C ILE A 149 3.68 -18.49 -3.93
N ARG A 150 3.81 -19.45 -3.02
CA ARG A 150 2.72 -20.10 -2.29
C ARG A 150 3.07 -20.19 -0.83
N TYR A 151 2.05 -20.06 0.00
CA TYR A 151 2.12 -20.35 1.43
C TYR A 151 2.60 -21.79 1.67
N ARG A 152 3.53 -21.95 2.60
CA ARG A 152 4.08 -23.24 3.06
C ARG A 152 3.81 -23.48 4.54
N GLY A 153 3.93 -22.45 5.37
CA GLY A 153 3.52 -22.44 6.77
C GLY A 153 4.21 -23.46 7.68
N TYR A 154 5.41 -23.97 7.33
CA TYR A 154 6.08 -24.99 8.11
C TYR A 154 6.81 -24.44 9.34
N LEU A 155 7.14 -23.14 9.36
CA LEU A 155 7.72 -22.50 10.53
C LEU A 155 6.61 -22.26 11.56
N GLU A 156 6.75 -22.87 12.74
CA GLU A 156 5.81 -22.68 13.86
C GLU A 156 6.02 -21.31 14.54
N ARG A 157 5.96 -20.26 13.74
CA ARG A 157 6.15 -18.85 14.13
C ARG A 157 5.22 -17.96 13.34
N GLY A 158 4.79 -16.86 13.94
CA GLY A 158 4.17 -15.76 13.21
C GLY A 158 5.20 -14.74 12.74
N ILE A 159 4.83 -13.93 11.76
CA ILE A 159 5.64 -12.82 11.26
C ILE A 159 4.84 -11.52 11.20
N THR A 160 5.49 -10.41 11.51
CA THR A 160 4.97 -9.05 11.29
C THR A 160 5.85 -8.36 10.25
N VAL A 161 5.24 -7.83 9.18
CA VAL A 161 5.95 -7.11 8.11
C VAL A 161 5.62 -5.63 8.22
N VAL A 162 6.58 -4.83 8.65
CA VAL A 162 6.36 -3.40 8.94
C VAL A 162 7.66 -2.62 8.99
N ASN A 163 7.70 -1.44 8.35
CA ASN A 163 8.84 -0.53 8.41
C ASN A 163 8.70 0.44 9.59
N GLY A 164 9.81 0.71 10.28
CA GLY A 164 9.89 1.70 11.35
C GLY A 164 8.89 1.46 12.50
N MET A 165 8.69 0.20 12.89
CA MET A 165 7.67 -0.20 13.86
C MET A 165 7.86 0.49 15.21
N GLN A 166 9.08 0.51 15.73
CA GLN A 166 9.41 1.13 17.01
C GLN A 166 9.21 2.66 16.95
N LYS A 167 9.69 3.31 15.89
CA LYS A 167 9.53 4.76 15.67
C LYS A 167 8.08 5.18 15.55
N ARG A 168 7.25 4.37 14.91
CA ARG A 168 5.80 4.60 14.76
C ARG A 168 5.01 4.17 16.00
N ALA A 169 5.66 3.54 16.97
CA ALA A 169 5.18 3.19 18.30
C ALA A 169 3.75 2.58 18.30
N ARG A 170 2.83 3.20 19.02
CA ARG A 170 1.45 2.72 19.19
C ARG A 170 0.65 2.66 17.88
N ILE A 171 0.93 3.55 16.92
CA ILE A 171 0.27 3.54 15.60
C ILE A 171 0.56 2.22 14.89
N ALA A 172 1.82 1.80 14.85
CA ALA A 172 2.24 0.53 14.24
C ALA A 172 2.00 -0.70 15.12
N GLY A 173 1.55 -0.50 16.38
CA GLY A 173 1.25 -1.60 17.30
C GLY A 173 2.48 -2.23 17.93
N TYR A 174 3.59 -1.50 18.07
CA TYR A 174 4.83 -2.01 18.65
C TYR A 174 4.63 -2.60 20.06
N ASP A 175 3.88 -1.92 20.91
CA ASP A 175 3.51 -2.39 22.25
C ASP A 175 2.72 -3.71 22.23
N LEU A 176 1.81 -3.88 21.26
CA LEU A 176 1.04 -5.12 21.10
C LEU A 176 1.87 -6.26 20.53
N PHE A 177 2.81 -5.95 19.63
CA PHE A 177 3.78 -6.92 19.14
C PHE A 177 4.62 -7.47 20.30
N LEU A 178 5.21 -6.60 21.12
CA LEU A 178 6.01 -7.00 22.28
C LEU A 178 5.17 -7.81 23.30
N GLN A 179 3.92 -7.39 23.55
CA GLN A 179 2.99 -8.13 24.43
C GLN A 179 2.72 -9.54 23.91
N ALA A 180 2.40 -9.68 22.62
CA ALA A 180 2.13 -10.99 22.02
C ALA A 180 3.38 -11.88 21.98
N GLN A 181 4.56 -11.29 21.69
CA GLN A 181 5.84 -11.99 21.61
C GLN A 181 6.25 -12.66 22.95
N GLN A 182 5.72 -12.21 24.09
CA GLN A 182 5.97 -12.85 25.38
C GLN A 182 5.50 -14.33 25.42
N THR A 183 4.50 -14.68 24.62
CA THR A 183 3.87 -16.00 24.67
C THR A 183 3.72 -16.67 23.30
N ILE A 184 3.98 -15.94 22.24
CA ILE A 184 3.89 -16.39 20.84
C ILE A 184 5.25 -16.21 20.17
N PRO A 185 5.82 -17.20 19.51
CA PRO A 185 7.04 -17.02 18.72
C PRO A 185 6.73 -16.13 17.50
N LEU A 186 7.14 -14.86 17.57
CA LEU A 186 6.92 -13.85 16.54
C LEU A 186 8.23 -13.26 16.08
N ASP A 187 8.39 -13.11 14.78
CA ASP A 187 9.46 -12.34 14.16
C ASP A 187 8.90 -11.05 13.54
N ALA A 188 9.74 -10.04 13.42
CA ALA A 188 9.44 -8.81 12.71
C ALA A 188 10.42 -8.63 11.55
N VAL A 189 9.94 -8.17 10.39
CA VAL A 189 10.74 -7.87 9.20
C VAL A 189 10.35 -6.51 8.63
N GLY A 190 11.33 -5.79 8.13
CA GLY A 190 11.23 -4.45 7.55
C GLY A 190 12.29 -3.51 8.10
N MET A 191 12.43 -2.35 7.51
CA MET A 191 13.43 -1.35 7.90
C MET A 191 13.36 -1.03 9.40
N GLN A 192 14.50 -0.99 10.06
CA GLN A 192 14.68 -0.68 11.48
C GLN A 192 14.08 -1.71 12.46
N THR A 193 13.72 -2.93 12.01
CA THR A 193 13.28 -3.98 12.93
C THR A 193 14.44 -4.64 13.68
N GLU A 194 15.65 -4.60 13.17
CA GLU A 194 16.88 -5.05 13.83
C GLU A 194 17.14 -4.32 15.15
N GLU A 195 16.67 -3.08 15.31
CA GLU A 195 16.83 -2.28 16.53
C GLU A 195 16.16 -2.92 17.77
N PHE A 196 15.21 -3.84 17.55
CA PHE A 196 14.52 -4.57 18.63
C PHE A 196 14.56 -6.10 18.45
N GLY A 197 15.54 -6.61 17.69
CA GLY A 197 15.76 -8.04 17.50
C GLY A 197 14.96 -8.67 16.36
N GLY A 198 14.40 -7.87 15.46
CA GLY A 198 13.79 -8.32 14.22
C GLY A 198 14.82 -8.68 13.15
N LEU A 199 14.34 -9.14 12.00
CA LEU A 199 15.15 -9.67 10.89
C LEU A 199 15.77 -8.59 10.00
N GLY A 200 15.46 -7.32 10.24
CA GLY A 200 15.89 -6.21 9.39
C GLY A 200 15.13 -6.14 8.06
N ASP A 201 15.68 -5.37 7.13
CA ASP A 201 15.11 -5.20 5.82
C ASP A 201 15.51 -6.36 4.90
N ILE A 202 14.51 -7.05 4.37
CA ILE A 202 14.69 -8.11 3.36
C ILE A 202 14.35 -7.51 1.99
N PRO A 203 15.22 -7.67 0.97
CA PRO A 203 14.92 -7.22 -0.38
C PRO A 203 13.55 -7.70 -0.85
N TYR A 204 12.75 -6.82 -1.45
CA TYR A 204 11.36 -7.10 -1.82
C TYR A 204 11.20 -8.37 -2.67
N ARG A 205 12.15 -8.66 -3.58
CA ARG A 205 12.17 -9.86 -4.42
C ARG A 205 12.24 -11.17 -3.62
N ASP A 206 12.82 -11.14 -2.40
CA ASP A 206 13.04 -12.31 -1.53
C ASP A 206 12.02 -12.37 -0.40
N LEU A 207 11.39 -11.22 -0.06
CA LEU A 207 10.49 -11.04 1.09
C LEU A 207 9.36 -12.06 1.09
N HIS A 208 8.61 -12.14 -0.01
CA HIS A 208 7.42 -12.98 -0.07
C HIS A 208 7.76 -14.48 0.02
N ARG A 209 8.91 -14.91 -0.53
CA ARG A 209 9.38 -16.31 -0.41
C ARG A 209 9.72 -16.63 1.04
N ARG A 210 10.34 -15.68 1.75
CA ARG A 210 10.68 -15.84 3.16
C ARG A 210 9.44 -15.84 4.05
N VAL A 211 8.53 -14.88 3.83
CA VAL A 211 7.28 -14.75 4.59
C VAL A 211 6.39 -15.98 4.42
N ALA A 212 6.36 -16.59 3.24
CA ALA A 212 5.53 -17.76 2.93
C ALA A 212 5.84 -19.01 3.81
N ASP A 213 6.98 -19.04 4.49
CA ASP A 213 7.37 -20.15 5.38
C ASP A 213 6.72 -20.08 6.76
N TYR A 214 6.34 -18.87 7.20
CA TYR A 214 5.75 -18.61 8.50
C TYR A 214 4.31 -19.10 8.58
N ARG A 215 3.88 -19.47 9.79
CA ARG A 215 2.56 -20.03 10.04
C ARG A 215 1.42 -19.03 9.78
N PHE A 216 1.61 -17.76 10.12
CA PHE A 216 0.65 -16.67 9.92
C PHE A 216 1.32 -15.29 9.87
N LEU A 217 0.63 -14.32 9.26
CA LEU A 217 0.96 -12.90 9.41
C LEU A 217 0.23 -12.34 10.63
N PHE A 218 0.94 -11.62 11.50
CA PHE A 218 0.34 -10.80 12.55
C PHE A 218 0.41 -9.31 12.18
N SER A 219 -0.74 -8.63 12.13
CA SER A 219 -0.85 -7.20 11.88
C SER A 219 -1.40 -6.47 13.11
N PRO A 220 -0.53 -5.95 14.02
CA PRO A 220 -0.94 -5.22 15.20
C PRO A 220 -1.23 -3.74 14.96
N ILE A 221 -1.27 -3.28 13.71
CA ILE A 221 -1.34 -1.86 13.33
C ILE A 221 -2.71 -1.29 13.73
N ARG A 222 -2.68 -0.22 14.55
CA ARG A 222 -3.92 0.44 15.02
C ARG A 222 -4.51 1.41 14.02
N TYR A 223 -3.65 2.14 13.30
CA TYR A 223 -4.12 3.23 12.47
C TYR A 223 -3.29 3.39 11.20
N THR A 224 -3.84 2.96 10.10
CA THR A 224 -3.31 3.10 8.72
C THR A 224 -4.47 2.87 7.76
N SER A 225 -4.33 3.11 6.46
CA SER A 225 -5.38 2.78 5.49
C SER A 225 -5.59 1.26 5.40
N LEU A 226 -4.77 0.58 4.65
CA LEU A 226 -4.72 -0.89 4.59
C LEU A 226 -3.27 -1.30 4.36
N PRO A 227 -2.64 -2.09 5.27
CA PRO A 227 -1.27 -2.53 5.08
C PRO A 227 -1.14 -3.42 3.85
N LEU A 228 -0.24 -3.09 2.91
CA LEU A 228 0.02 -3.93 1.74
C LEU A 228 0.46 -5.35 2.15
N ALA A 229 1.22 -5.47 3.23
CA ALA A 229 1.66 -6.77 3.77
C ALA A 229 0.48 -7.72 4.07
N VAL A 230 -0.68 -7.20 4.45
CA VAL A 230 -1.90 -8.01 4.65
C VAL A 230 -2.40 -8.56 3.30
N ILE A 231 -2.50 -7.70 2.28
CA ILE A 231 -2.92 -8.12 0.94
C ILE A 231 -1.90 -9.10 0.34
N GLU A 232 -0.62 -8.85 0.55
CA GLU A 232 0.48 -9.71 0.10
C GLU A 232 0.39 -11.09 0.76
N ALA A 233 0.20 -11.17 2.08
CA ALA A 233 0.01 -12.41 2.81
C ALA A 233 -1.22 -13.18 2.30
N MET A 234 -2.36 -12.52 2.17
CA MET A 234 -3.56 -13.13 1.61
C MET A 234 -3.33 -13.64 0.18
N THR A 235 -2.63 -12.87 -0.67
CA THR A 235 -2.35 -13.23 -2.06
C THR A 235 -1.50 -14.49 -2.19
N ILE A 236 -0.51 -14.71 -1.31
CA ILE A 236 0.27 -15.95 -1.28
C ILE A 236 -0.47 -17.11 -0.63
N GLY A 237 -1.59 -16.87 0.07
CA GLY A 237 -2.40 -17.88 0.75
C GLY A 237 -2.02 -18.08 2.22
N MET A 238 -1.46 -17.07 2.86
CA MET A 238 -1.11 -17.06 4.27
C MET A 238 -2.27 -16.54 5.12
N PRO A 239 -2.66 -17.20 6.22
CA PRO A 239 -3.68 -16.67 7.12
C PRO A 239 -3.17 -15.42 7.84
N VAL A 240 -4.08 -14.48 8.10
CA VAL A 240 -3.79 -13.20 8.77
C VAL A 240 -4.48 -13.17 10.13
N VAL A 241 -3.74 -12.73 11.15
CA VAL A 241 -4.27 -12.35 12.46
C VAL A 241 -4.06 -10.87 12.64
N ALA A 242 -5.12 -10.08 12.81
CA ALA A 242 -5.02 -8.63 12.77
C ALA A 242 -5.94 -7.94 13.77
N LEU A 243 -5.62 -6.68 14.12
CA LEU A 243 -6.57 -5.81 14.80
C LEU A 243 -7.76 -5.49 13.88
N ALA A 244 -8.97 -5.48 14.45
CA ALA A 244 -10.19 -5.08 13.76
C ALA A 244 -10.27 -3.54 13.69
N THR A 245 -9.35 -2.91 12.95
CA THR A 245 -9.22 -1.46 12.83
C THR A 245 -9.22 -1.02 11.36
N THR A 246 -9.62 0.20 11.12
CA THR A 246 -9.64 0.84 9.79
C THR A 246 -10.34 -0.01 8.73
N GLU A 247 -9.69 -0.34 7.62
CA GLU A 247 -10.26 -1.15 6.53
C GLU A 247 -10.26 -2.67 6.82
N LEU A 248 -9.46 -3.15 7.79
CA LEU A 248 -9.23 -4.60 8.00
C LEU A 248 -10.49 -5.43 8.25
N PRO A 249 -11.53 -4.95 8.99
CA PRO A 249 -12.77 -5.71 9.19
C PRO A 249 -13.57 -5.95 7.89
N THR A 250 -13.35 -5.17 6.84
CA THR A 250 -13.99 -5.36 5.53
C THR A 250 -13.19 -6.31 4.62
N VAL A 251 -11.92 -6.56 4.96
CA VAL A 251 -10.98 -7.36 4.18
C VAL A 251 -10.89 -8.79 4.70
N ILE A 252 -10.91 -8.96 6.02
CA ILE A 252 -10.75 -10.25 6.67
C ILE A 252 -12.08 -10.68 7.29
N GLU A 253 -12.64 -11.78 6.77
CA GLU A 253 -13.80 -12.44 7.36
C GLU A 253 -13.33 -13.35 8.50
N HIS A 254 -13.70 -12.99 9.75
CA HIS A 254 -13.26 -13.68 10.96
C HIS A 254 -13.60 -15.18 10.94
N GLY A 255 -12.59 -16.04 11.17
CA GLY A 255 -12.72 -17.49 11.18
C GLY A 255 -12.81 -18.16 9.79
N LYS A 256 -12.83 -17.35 8.71
CA LYS A 256 -12.90 -17.84 7.33
C LYS A 256 -11.65 -17.51 6.52
N THR A 257 -11.23 -16.23 6.48
CA THR A 257 -10.04 -15.80 5.75
C THR A 257 -8.89 -15.36 6.66
N GLY A 258 -9.10 -15.40 7.97
CA GLY A 258 -8.17 -15.01 9.00
C GLY A 258 -8.90 -14.71 10.31
N TYR A 259 -8.22 -14.07 11.23
CA TYR A 259 -8.80 -13.67 12.50
C TYR A 259 -8.62 -12.16 12.71
N VAL A 260 -9.71 -11.47 13.03
CA VAL A 260 -9.70 -10.03 13.40
C VAL A 260 -10.44 -9.82 14.70
N SER A 261 -9.86 -9.04 15.62
CA SER A 261 -10.50 -8.64 16.86
C SER A 261 -9.85 -7.36 17.40
N CYS A 262 -10.58 -6.57 18.20
CA CYS A 262 -10.02 -5.50 19.02
C CYS A 262 -9.46 -6.03 20.36
N ASN A 263 -9.69 -7.31 20.67
CA ASN A 263 -9.22 -7.96 21.90
C ASN A 263 -7.90 -8.71 21.60
N ILE A 264 -6.78 -8.20 22.11
CA ILE A 264 -5.47 -8.81 21.90
C ILE A 264 -5.35 -10.21 22.50
N SER A 265 -6.01 -10.48 23.63
CA SER A 265 -5.98 -11.81 24.24
C SER A 265 -6.68 -12.86 23.39
N GLU A 266 -7.76 -12.49 22.70
CA GLU A 266 -8.44 -13.34 21.72
C GLU A 266 -7.52 -13.59 20.53
N LEU A 267 -6.85 -12.55 19.98
CA LEU A 267 -5.89 -12.74 18.88
C LEU A 267 -4.73 -13.65 19.27
N VAL A 268 -4.20 -13.54 20.49
CA VAL A 268 -3.17 -14.46 21.02
C VAL A 268 -3.70 -15.90 21.09
N GLY A 269 -4.96 -16.09 21.49
CA GLY A 269 -5.63 -17.41 21.45
C GLY A 269 -5.66 -18.00 20.04
N HIS A 270 -6.04 -17.19 19.05
CA HIS A 270 -6.05 -17.62 17.64
C HIS A 270 -4.63 -17.88 17.09
N MET A 271 -3.63 -17.09 17.47
CA MET A 271 -2.23 -17.37 17.10
C MET A 271 -1.77 -18.73 17.62
N ARG A 272 -2.05 -19.07 18.91
CA ARG A 272 -1.74 -20.39 19.49
C ARG A 272 -2.44 -21.52 18.73
N ARG A 273 -3.70 -21.32 18.37
CA ARG A 273 -4.45 -22.29 17.57
C ARG A 273 -3.79 -22.53 16.21
N LEU A 274 -3.40 -21.46 15.49
CA LEU A 274 -2.73 -21.60 14.20
C LEU A 274 -1.34 -22.25 14.31
N LEU A 275 -0.60 -22.02 15.40
CA LEU A 275 0.67 -22.71 15.66
C LEU A 275 0.48 -24.20 15.85
N ALA A 276 -0.57 -24.60 16.59
CA ALA A 276 -0.88 -25.99 16.88
C ALA A 276 -1.53 -26.75 15.69
N ASP A 277 -2.23 -26.02 14.81
CA ASP A 277 -3.04 -26.60 13.73
C ASP A 277 -2.67 -25.99 12.37
N GLN A 278 -1.80 -26.69 11.63
CA GLN A 278 -1.36 -26.28 10.29
C GLN A 278 -2.46 -26.45 9.23
N GLU A 279 -3.37 -27.40 9.43
CA GLU A 279 -4.48 -27.62 8.49
C GLU A 279 -5.45 -26.45 8.55
N GLU A 280 -5.76 -25.97 9.75
CA GLU A 280 -6.56 -24.77 9.95
C GLU A 280 -5.89 -23.53 9.33
N ALA A 281 -4.57 -23.36 9.54
CA ALA A 281 -3.82 -22.26 8.92
C ALA A 281 -3.89 -22.34 7.39
N SER A 282 -3.72 -23.51 6.81
CA SER A 282 -3.78 -23.73 5.36
C SER A 282 -5.19 -23.49 4.81
N ARG A 283 -6.23 -23.92 5.53
CA ARG A 283 -7.64 -23.70 5.16
C ARG A 283 -7.98 -22.21 5.11
N LEU A 284 -7.65 -21.46 6.16
CA LEU A 284 -7.88 -20.00 6.21
C LEU A 284 -7.09 -19.29 5.12
N GLY A 285 -5.83 -19.65 4.93
CA GLY A 285 -4.97 -19.06 3.91
C GLY A 285 -5.49 -19.29 2.49
N ALA A 286 -6.02 -20.48 2.18
CA ALA A 286 -6.61 -20.78 0.89
C ALA A 286 -7.85 -19.90 0.61
N GLN A 287 -8.70 -19.68 1.61
CA GLN A 287 -9.85 -18.79 1.51
C GLN A 287 -9.40 -17.32 1.35
N ALA A 288 -8.42 -16.88 2.16
CA ALA A 288 -7.83 -15.54 2.04
C ALA A 288 -7.32 -15.28 0.63
N ARG A 289 -6.65 -16.27 0.02
CA ARG A 289 -6.13 -16.16 -1.34
C ARG A 289 -7.24 -16.00 -2.38
N SER A 290 -8.35 -16.70 -2.23
CA SER A 290 -9.50 -16.56 -3.15
C SER A 290 -10.03 -15.13 -3.11
N VAL A 291 -10.27 -14.60 -1.91
CA VAL A 291 -10.75 -13.21 -1.71
C VAL A 291 -9.74 -12.19 -2.24
N ALA A 292 -8.43 -12.37 -1.96
CA ALA A 292 -7.41 -11.44 -2.42
C ALA A 292 -7.31 -11.39 -3.95
N ARG A 293 -7.45 -12.52 -4.64
CA ARG A 293 -7.44 -12.59 -6.11
C ARG A 293 -8.64 -11.88 -6.74
N GLU A 294 -9.80 -11.98 -6.12
CA GLU A 294 -11.01 -11.33 -6.58
C GLU A 294 -10.98 -9.83 -6.31
N ARG A 295 -10.80 -9.43 -5.03
CA ARG A 295 -10.90 -8.03 -4.59
C ARG A 295 -9.65 -7.21 -4.94
N PHE A 296 -8.43 -7.79 -4.81
CA PHE A 296 -7.16 -7.10 -4.98
C PHE A 296 -6.39 -7.55 -6.23
N GLY A 297 -7.04 -8.28 -7.14
CA GLY A 297 -6.43 -8.75 -8.37
C GLY A 297 -6.02 -7.62 -9.31
N LEU A 298 -4.90 -7.79 -10.02
CA LEU A 298 -4.33 -6.79 -10.92
C LEU A 298 -5.30 -6.36 -12.04
N THR A 299 -6.07 -7.29 -12.61
CA THR A 299 -7.05 -6.99 -13.66
C THR A 299 -8.11 -5.99 -13.20
N ARG A 300 -8.66 -6.18 -11.96
CA ARG A 300 -9.59 -5.25 -11.35
C ARG A 300 -8.92 -3.89 -11.16
N PHE A 301 -7.72 -3.84 -10.60
CA PHE A 301 -6.96 -2.63 -10.35
C PHE A 301 -6.70 -1.82 -11.63
N ILE A 302 -6.29 -2.48 -12.71
CA ILE A 302 -6.08 -1.84 -14.02
C ILE A 302 -7.38 -1.25 -14.56
N ARG A 303 -8.49 -1.99 -14.44
CA ARG A 303 -9.81 -1.50 -14.85
C ARG A 303 -10.21 -0.25 -14.09
N ASP A 304 -10.06 -0.26 -12.76
CA ASP A 304 -10.49 0.83 -11.89
C ASP A 304 -9.63 2.08 -12.09
N TRP A 305 -8.31 1.93 -12.29
CA TRP A 305 -7.44 3.04 -12.67
C TRP A 305 -7.79 3.63 -14.03
N ASN A 306 -8.07 2.79 -15.03
CA ASN A 306 -8.51 3.27 -16.34
C ASN A 306 -9.84 4.04 -16.25
N ALA A 307 -10.74 3.63 -15.37
CA ALA A 307 -11.97 4.37 -15.10
C ALA A 307 -11.70 5.74 -14.45
N ALA A 308 -10.77 5.80 -13.46
CA ALA A 308 -10.35 7.06 -12.83
C ALA A 308 -9.69 8.01 -13.85
N PHE A 309 -8.83 7.49 -14.73
CA PHE A 309 -8.23 8.27 -15.81
C PHE A 309 -9.29 8.80 -16.80
N ALA A 310 -10.24 7.96 -17.18
CA ALA A 310 -11.33 8.39 -18.06
C ALA A 310 -12.16 9.51 -17.43
N LEU A 311 -12.45 9.41 -16.12
CA LEU A 311 -13.22 10.39 -15.38
C LEU A 311 -12.53 11.76 -15.37
N VAL A 312 -11.25 11.82 -15.00
CA VAL A 312 -10.52 13.08 -14.89
C VAL A 312 -10.28 13.73 -16.25
N MET A 313 -10.12 12.93 -17.32
CA MET A 313 -9.94 13.42 -18.69
C MET A 313 -11.22 13.99 -19.31
N GLN A 314 -12.41 13.64 -18.79
CA GLN A 314 -13.69 14.19 -19.25
C GLN A 314 -14.07 15.49 -18.54
N SER A 315 -13.53 15.71 -17.34
CA SER A 315 -13.83 16.87 -16.47
C SER A 315 -12.93 18.08 -16.77
N SER A 316 -12.02 17.98 -17.76
CA SER A 316 -10.99 18.97 -18.13
C SER A 316 -11.29 19.57 -19.54
#